data_506f65fa31200f3816e84c8493bcd8bb
#
_entry.id   506f65fa31200f3816e84c8493bcd8bb
#
_cell.length_a   1.000
_cell.length_b   1.000
_cell.length_c   1.000
_cell.angle_alpha   90.00
_cell.angle_beta   90.00
_cell.angle_gamma   90.00
#
_symmetry.space_group_name_H-M   'P 1'
#
loop_
_entity.id
_entity.type
_entity.pdbx_description
1 polymer ?
#
loop_
_entity_poly.entity_id
_entity_poly.type
_entity_poly.pdbx_seq_one_letter_code
_entity_poly.pdbx_strand_id
1 'polypeptide(L)'
;MRALYIIATLFIAVMLSQCGGVKPKAQETQAMAYEPGTRTMKRSVEAGVYSVRTQAEYEAMVEHYWDDFDFAADSAVVTYDTVDIVYAFSDYVAVIHPQRADSLLRALVARASVSRPMLDFFATVAEMVLHDPNSPYRNDEYYIPVLEEMLKSPLWDEYDRIAPAYDLEVARKNRIGRVASDFVFTLCDGEQRRLHDINSPYTLLMFTNPGCPMCRQIIDEICASPLLNEMVEMGSLSVLSLYPDEDLAAWCDYLPQMPKMWVNGYDEGMVISNERLYSLRAIPSLYLLDAQKRVLVKDGTSVVHIENVLSLVESER
;
A
#
# COMPACT_ATOMS: atom_id res chain seq x y z
N MET A 1 0.58 -1.32 -38.17
CA MET A 1 0.99 -2.30 -37.13
C MET A 1 0.51 -3.72 -37.35
N ARG A 2 -0.64 -3.99 -38.02
CA ARG A 2 -1.09 -5.37 -38.33
C ARG A 2 -0.28 -6.06 -39.42
N ALA A 3 0.34 -5.32 -40.34
CA ALA A 3 1.13 -5.88 -41.44
C ALA A 3 2.52 -6.41 -41.00
N LEU A 4 3.09 -5.91 -39.92
CA LEU A 4 4.39 -6.34 -39.39
C LEU A 4 4.31 -7.69 -38.67
N TYR A 5 3.17 -8.00 -38.04
CA TYR A 5 2.97 -9.27 -37.31
C TYR A 5 2.80 -10.47 -38.24
N ILE A 6 2.25 -10.26 -39.42
CA ILE A 6 2.03 -11.35 -40.41
C ILE A 6 3.35 -11.76 -41.07
N ILE A 7 4.29 -10.82 -41.21
CA ILE A 7 5.62 -11.12 -41.81
C ILE A 7 6.51 -11.88 -40.83
N ALA A 8 6.42 -11.58 -39.52
CA ALA A 8 7.21 -12.27 -38.49
C ALA A 8 6.75 -13.72 -38.26
N THR A 9 5.46 -14.01 -38.40
CA THR A 9 4.93 -15.36 -38.25
C THR A 9 5.22 -16.24 -39.47
N LEU A 10 5.33 -15.67 -40.68
CA LEU A 10 5.67 -16.42 -41.88
C LEU A 10 7.17 -16.81 -41.93
N PHE A 11 8.06 -15.98 -41.37
CA PHE A 11 9.50 -16.26 -41.34
C PHE A 11 9.85 -17.39 -40.35
N ILE A 12 9.11 -17.55 -39.27
CA ILE A 12 9.30 -18.65 -38.29
C ILE A 12 8.84 -19.98 -38.87
N ALA A 13 7.80 -20.00 -39.71
CA ALA A 13 7.29 -21.23 -40.32
C ALA A 13 8.22 -21.79 -41.40
N VAL A 14 9.03 -20.94 -42.08
CA VAL A 14 9.94 -21.39 -43.16
C VAL A 14 11.27 -21.93 -42.59
N MET A 15 11.70 -21.52 -41.39
CA MET A 15 12.94 -22.03 -40.80
C MET A 15 12.79 -23.39 -40.10
N LEU A 16 11.57 -23.87 -39.87
CA LEU A 16 11.31 -25.16 -39.22
C LEU A 16 11.21 -26.34 -40.20
N SER A 17 11.31 -26.11 -41.52
CA SER A 17 11.14 -27.16 -42.53
C SER A 17 12.44 -27.70 -43.12
N GLN A 18 13.62 -27.31 -42.63
CA GLN A 18 14.91 -27.74 -43.19
C GLN A 18 15.84 -28.49 -42.22
N CYS A 19 15.39 -28.92 -41.05
CA CYS A 19 16.19 -29.83 -40.23
C CYS A 19 15.51 -31.18 -40.09
N GLY A 20 16.18 -32.19 -40.68
CA GLY A 20 15.71 -33.57 -40.70
C GLY A 20 15.54 -34.17 -39.30
N GLY A 21 14.48 -34.88 -39.20
CA GLY A 21 14.13 -36.03 -38.38
C GLY A 21 14.81 -36.29 -37.05
N VAL A 22 14.64 -35.41 -36.04
CA VAL A 22 14.70 -35.81 -34.64
C VAL A 22 13.37 -35.41 -34.00
N LYS A 23 12.53 -36.41 -33.70
CA LYS A 23 11.33 -36.17 -32.91
C LYS A 23 11.77 -35.60 -31.56
N PRO A 24 11.32 -34.40 -31.15
CA PRO A 24 11.55 -33.97 -29.80
C PRO A 24 10.82 -34.94 -28.87
N LYS A 25 11.56 -35.63 -27.99
CA LYS A 25 10.97 -36.24 -26.81
C LYS A 25 10.17 -35.14 -26.12
N ALA A 26 8.86 -35.33 -25.99
CA ALA A 26 8.06 -34.56 -25.08
C ALA A 26 8.75 -34.65 -23.72
N GLN A 27 9.34 -33.55 -23.26
CA GLN A 27 9.59 -33.36 -21.85
C GLN A 27 8.19 -33.32 -21.22
N GLU A 28 7.80 -34.46 -20.62
CA GLU A 28 6.76 -34.46 -19.63
C GLU A 28 7.20 -33.41 -18.60
N THR A 29 6.51 -32.28 -18.60
CA THR A 29 6.46 -31.39 -17.47
C THR A 29 5.92 -32.29 -16.37
N GLN A 30 6.80 -32.80 -15.51
CA GLN A 30 6.38 -33.39 -14.24
C GLN A 30 5.59 -32.29 -13.54
N ALA A 31 4.26 -32.41 -13.63
CA ALA A 31 3.40 -31.77 -12.64
C ALA A 31 3.94 -32.27 -11.31
N MET A 32 4.49 -31.36 -10.51
CA MET A 32 4.88 -31.67 -9.14
C MET A 32 3.64 -32.28 -8.51
N ALA A 33 3.69 -33.59 -8.29
CA ALA A 33 2.66 -34.28 -7.58
C ALA A 33 2.56 -33.60 -6.20
N TYR A 34 1.39 -33.05 -5.90
CA TYR A 34 1.03 -32.55 -4.58
C TYR A 34 1.23 -33.72 -3.60
N GLU A 35 2.30 -33.64 -2.83
CA GLU A 35 2.51 -34.59 -1.73
C GLU A 35 1.49 -34.25 -0.64
N PRO A 36 0.61 -35.19 -0.22
CA PRO A 36 -0.32 -34.95 0.88
C PRO A 36 0.43 -34.99 2.21
N GLY A 37 1.04 -33.87 2.57
CA GLY A 37 1.82 -33.66 3.79
C GLY A 37 1.94 -32.21 4.18
N THR A 38 1.52 -31.29 3.32
CA THR A 38 1.48 -29.85 3.62
C THR A 38 0.41 -29.61 4.70
N ARG A 39 0.85 -29.18 5.88
CA ARG A 39 -0.07 -28.72 6.93
C ARG A 39 -0.77 -27.46 6.42
N THR A 40 -2.05 -27.57 6.06
CA THR A 40 -2.88 -26.42 5.82
C THR A 40 -3.20 -25.78 7.16
N MET A 41 -2.87 -24.50 7.31
CA MET A 41 -3.37 -23.72 8.43
C MET A 41 -4.89 -23.62 8.26
N LYS A 42 -5.67 -24.15 9.21
CA LYS A 42 -7.14 -24.04 9.13
C LYS A 42 -7.47 -22.55 9.07
N ARG A 43 -8.23 -22.15 8.07
CA ARG A 43 -8.92 -20.85 8.05
C ARG A 43 -9.87 -20.80 9.24
N SER A 44 -9.35 -20.36 10.39
CA SER A 44 -10.10 -20.41 11.64
C SER A 44 -10.95 -19.16 11.86
N VAL A 45 -10.71 -18.08 11.11
CA VAL A 45 -11.42 -16.81 11.35
C VAL A 45 -12.89 -16.91 10.99
N GLU A 46 -13.25 -17.43 9.81
CA GLU A 46 -14.66 -17.55 9.46
C GLU A 46 -15.44 -18.44 10.45
N ALA A 47 -14.88 -19.60 10.80
CA ALA A 47 -15.51 -20.49 11.77
C ALA A 47 -15.45 -19.95 13.21
N GLY A 48 -14.38 -19.27 13.59
CA GLY A 48 -14.16 -18.71 14.93
C GLY A 48 -15.05 -17.49 15.21
N VAL A 49 -15.13 -16.53 14.28
CA VAL A 49 -15.92 -15.31 14.44
C VAL A 49 -17.41 -15.62 14.60
N TYR A 50 -17.94 -16.61 13.89
CA TYR A 50 -19.35 -17.03 14.04
C TYR A 50 -19.64 -17.74 15.37
N SER A 51 -18.63 -18.22 16.09
CA SER A 51 -18.79 -18.89 17.39
C SER A 51 -18.64 -17.96 18.58
N VAL A 52 -18.05 -16.77 18.38
CA VAL A 52 -17.78 -15.76 19.42
C VAL A 52 -19.09 -15.07 19.83
N ARG A 53 -19.41 -15.13 21.14
CA ARG A 53 -20.64 -14.55 21.71
C ARG A 53 -20.37 -13.39 22.66
N THR A 54 -19.15 -13.25 23.14
CA THR A 54 -18.76 -12.22 24.10
C THR A 54 -17.48 -11.51 23.68
N GLN A 55 -17.26 -10.29 24.16
CA GLN A 55 -16.03 -9.53 23.93
C GLN A 55 -14.80 -10.30 24.44
N ALA A 56 -14.91 -10.97 25.59
CA ALA A 56 -13.81 -11.75 26.16
C ALA A 56 -13.43 -12.97 25.29
N GLU A 57 -14.42 -13.65 24.70
CA GLU A 57 -14.16 -14.75 23.76
C GLU A 57 -13.48 -14.24 22.47
N TYR A 58 -13.87 -13.06 22.00
CA TYR A 58 -13.24 -12.43 20.84
C TYR A 58 -11.78 -12.06 21.13
N GLU A 59 -11.51 -11.43 22.27
CA GLU A 59 -10.16 -11.05 22.66
C GLU A 59 -9.25 -12.28 22.84
N ALA A 60 -9.78 -13.36 23.44
CA ALA A 60 -9.06 -14.62 23.58
C ALA A 60 -8.79 -15.28 22.21
N MET A 61 -9.75 -15.27 21.30
CA MET A 61 -9.56 -15.79 19.93
C MET A 61 -8.43 -15.05 19.21
N VAL A 62 -8.39 -13.72 19.28
CA VAL A 62 -7.36 -12.90 18.64
C VAL A 62 -5.99 -13.12 19.30
N GLU A 63 -5.93 -13.23 20.63
CA GLU A 63 -4.70 -13.45 21.39
C GLU A 63 -4.07 -14.81 21.08
N HIS A 64 -4.91 -15.85 20.95
CA HIS A 64 -4.49 -17.23 20.68
C HIS A 64 -4.49 -17.62 19.19
N TYR A 65 -4.67 -16.65 18.30
CA TYR A 65 -4.82 -16.90 16.86
C TYR A 65 -3.68 -17.74 16.25
N TRP A 66 -2.45 -17.53 16.68
CA TRP A 66 -1.25 -18.18 16.17
C TRP A 66 -0.75 -19.36 17.02
N ASP A 67 -1.51 -19.84 18.00
CA ASP A 67 -1.02 -20.86 18.93
C ASP A 67 -0.85 -22.23 18.27
N ASP A 68 -1.63 -22.54 17.24
CA ASP A 68 -1.49 -23.75 16.45
C ASP A 68 -0.37 -23.68 15.40
N PHE A 69 0.27 -22.52 15.22
CA PHE A 69 1.38 -22.37 14.28
C PHE A 69 2.72 -22.68 14.95
N ASP A 70 3.47 -23.64 14.37
CA ASP A 70 4.76 -24.06 14.91
C ASP A 70 5.90 -23.17 14.39
N PHE A 71 6.22 -22.13 15.13
CA PHE A 71 7.31 -21.20 14.82
C PHE A 71 8.70 -21.84 14.95
N ALA A 72 8.84 -22.94 15.69
CA ALA A 72 10.13 -23.59 15.96
C ALA A 72 10.53 -24.62 14.91
N ALA A 73 9.61 -25.00 14.02
CA ALA A 73 9.90 -25.96 12.98
C ALA A 73 10.88 -25.38 11.96
N ASP A 74 12.08 -25.93 11.86
CA ASP A 74 13.10 -25.55 10.85
C ASP A 74 12.56 -25.68 9.40
N SER A 75 11.55 -26.52 9.22
CA SER A 75 10.84 -26.74 7.95
C SER A 75 9.51 -26.00 7.85
N ALA A 76 9.11 -25.19 8.82
CA ALA A 76 7.79 -24.54 8.82
C ALA A 76 7.62 -23.63 7.59
N VAL A 77 8.67 -22.91 7.19
CA VAL A 77 8.71 -22.11 5.97
C VAL A 77 8.52 -22.95 4.70
N VAL A 78 8.89 -24.23 4.75
CA VAL A 78 8.77 -25.20 3.62
C VAL A 78 7.49 -26.03 3.73
N THR A 79 6.93 -26.15 4.93
CA THR A 79 5.79 -27.05 5.22
C THR A 79 4.44 -26.39 5.02
N TYR A 80 4.36 -25.05 5.17
CA TYR A 80 3.13 -24.28 4.93
C TYR A 80 3.14 -23.67 3.54
N ASP A 81 1.99 -23.65 2.89
CA ASP A 81 1.82 -22.84 1.68
C ASP A 81 1.90 -21.34 2.07
N THR A 82 2.80 -20.61 1.40
CA THR A 82 2.98 -19.17 1.62
C THR A 82 1.64 -18.42 1.47
N VAL A 83 0.81 -18.84 0.52
CA VAL A 83 -0.50 -18.24 0.26
C VAL A 83 -1.44 -18.42 1.47
N ASP A 84 -1.42 -19.60 2.10
CA ASP A 84 -2.25 -19.86 3.30
C ASP A 84 -1.82 -18.96 4.47
N ILE A 85 -0.51 -18.72 4.63
CA ILE A 85 -0.02 -17.83 5.71
C ILE A 85 -0.31 -16.37 5.41
N VAL A 86 -0.22 -15.92 4.16
CA VAL A 86 -0.62 -14.57 3.75
C VAL A 86 -2.11 -14.34 4.05
N TYR A 87 -2.97 -15.31 3.74
CA TYR A 87 -4.39 -15.24 4.11
C TYR A 87 -4.60 -15.24 5.62
N ALA A 88 -3.92 -16.11 6.35
CA ALA A 88 -4.03 -16.16 7.81
C ALA A 88 -3.56 -14.85 8.46
N PHE A 89 -2.49 -14.24 7.95
CA PHE A 89 -2.02 -12.93 8.43
C PHE A 89 -3.02 -11.81 8.08
N SER A 90 -3.59 -11.84 6.87
CA SER A 90 -4.62 -10.89 6.44
C SER A 90 -5.87 -10.98 7.33
N ASP A 91 -6.34 -12.19 7.59
CA ASP A 91 -7.46 -12.46 8.49
C ASP A 91 -7.15 -11.98 9.92
N TYR A 92 -5.93 -12.24 10.42
CA TYR A 92 -5.49 -11.78 11.73
C TYR A 92 -5.51 -10.25 11.82
N VAL A 93 -4.95 -9.56 10.81
CA VAL A 93 -4.96 -8.10 10.72
C VAL A 93 -6.38 -7.52 10.70
N ALA A 94 -7.30 -8.19 9.98
CA ALA A 94 -8.70 -7.77 9.87
C ALA A 94 -9.46 -7.84 11.19
N VAL A 95 -9.06 -8.75 12.10
CA VAL A 95 -9.74 -8.93 13.39
C VAL A 95 -9.03 -8.26 14.57
N ILE A 96 -7.81 -7.74 14.40
CA ILE A 96 -7.11 -7.01 15.48
C ILE A 96 -7.81 -5.67 15.73
N HIS A 97 -8.20 -5.43 17.00
CA HIS A 97 -8.66 -4.11 17.40
C HIS A 97 -7.49 -3.10 17.37
N PRO A 98 -7.65 -1.88 16.79
CA PRO A 98 -6.55 -0.92 16.63
C PRO A 98 -5.78 -0.62 17.90
N GLN A 99 -6.44 -0.56 19.07
CA GLN A 99 -5.79 -0.32 20.35
C GLN A 99 -4.87 -1.47 20.82
N ARG A 100 -5.05 -2.68 20.29
CA ARG A 100 -4.25 -3.86 20.62
C ARG A 100 -3.20 -4.19 19.55
N ALA A 101 -3.26 -3.53 18.37
CA ALA A 101 -2.42 -3.87 17.21
C ALA A 101 -0.92 -3.81 17.55
N ASP A 102 -0.46 -2.77 18.23
CA ASP A 102 0.96 -2.64 18.58
C ASP A 102 1.46 -3.86 19.40
N SER A 103 0.77 -4.21 20.48
CA SER A 103 1.21 -5.32 21.34
C SER A 103 1.13 -6.68 20.67
N LEU A 104 0.07 -6.93 19.92
CA LEU A 104 -0.18 -8.22 19.27
C LEU A 104 0.77 -8.47 18.09
N LEU A 105 1.03 -7.45 17.28
CA LEU A 105 1.96 -7.56 16.15
C LEU A 105 3.41 -7.70 16.61
N ARG A 106 3.82 -6.99 17.67
CA ARG A 106 5.14 -7.21 18.29
C ARG A 106 5.29 -8.61 18.84
N ALA A 107 4.26 -9.13 19.52
CA ALA A 107 4.28 -10.50 20.03
C ALA A 107 4.41 -11.53 18.91
N LEU A 108 3.73 -11.33 17.79
CA LEU A 108 3.86 -12.20 16.61
C LEU A 108 5.29 -12.18 16.05
N VAL A 109 5.89 -11.00 15.87
CA VAL A 109 7.27 -10.88 15.38
C VAL A 109 8.26 -11.50 16.36
N ALA A 110 8.07 -11.33 17.66
CA ALA A 110 8.90 -11.98 18.69
C ALA A 110 8.82 -13.51 18.58
N ARG A 111 7.64 -14.07 18.32
CA ARG A 111 7.49 -15.53 18.05
C ARG A 111 8.17 -15.93 16.76
N ALA A 112 8.10 -15.14 15.69
CA ALA A 112 8.79 -15.41 14.42
C ALA A 112 10.32 -15.29 14.54
N SER A 113 10.84 -14.57 15.53
CA SER A 113 12.27 -14.34 15.76
C SER A 113 13.00 -15.54 16.41
N VAL A 114 12.43 -16.73 16.39
CA VAL A 114 13.11 -17.97 16.86
C VAL A 114 14.20 -18.45 15.91
N SER A 115 14.07 -18.15 14.62
CA SER A 115 15.07 -18.44 13.60
C SER A 115 15.08 -17.38 12.50
N ARG A 116 16.21 -17.22 11.82
CA ARG A 116 16.33 -16.26 10.72
C ARG A 116 15.35 -16.57 9.58
N PRO A 117 15.22 -17.82 9.07
CA PRO A 117 14.27 -18.12 8.00
C PRO A 117 12.82 -17.79 8.37
N MET A 118 12.43 -18.01 9.61
CA MET A 118 11.08 -17.70 10.10
C MET A 118 10.86 -16.19 10.17
N LEU A 119 11.84 -15.44 10.68
CA LEU A 119 11.77 -13.98 10.72
C LEU A 119 11.67 -13.38 9.32
N ASP A 120 12.52 -13.81 8.38
CA ASP A 120 12.53 -13.34 6.99
C ASP A 120 11.20 -13.64 6.28
N PHE A 121 10.63 -14.83 6.56
CA PHE A 121 9.33 -15.22 6.02
C PHE A 121 8.20 -14.30 6.52
N PHE A 122 8.12 -14.07 7.84
CA PHE A 122 7.10 -13.17 8.39
C PHE A 122 7.33 -11.71 8.02
N ALA A 123 8.59 -11.29 7.78
CA ALA A 123 8.90 -9.98 7.23
C ALA A 123 8.27 -9.81 5.83
N THR A 124 8.48 -10.81 4.96
CA THR A 124 7.89 -10.81 3.62
C THR A 124 6.36 -10.81 3.66
N VAL A 125 5.75 -11.65 4.52
CA VAL A 125 4.29 -11.69 4.67
C VAL A 125 3.74 -10.36 5.17
N ALA A 126 4.39 -9.74 6.16
CA ALA A 126 3.97 -8.45 6.70
C ALA A 126 4.11 -7.33 5.65
N GLU A 127 5.18 -7.32 4.86
CA GLU A 127 5.35 -6.39 3.75
C GLU A 127 4.23 -6.55 2.71
N MET A 128 3.95 -7.78 2.27
CA MET A 128 2.87 -8.06 1.30
C MET A 128 1.49 -7.63 1.79
N VAL A 129 1.21 -7.76 3.09
CA VAL A 129 -0.13 -7.47 3.63
C VAL A 129 -0.25 -6.02 4.10
N LEU A 130 0.75 -5.49 4.81
CA LEU A 130 0.65 -4.18 5.47
C LEU A 130 1.28 -3.04 4.68
N HIS A 131 2.15 -3.34 3.69
CA HIS A 131 2.94 -2.34 3.00
C HIS A 131 2.72 -2.29 1.49
N ASP A 132 2.43 -3.41 0.82
CA ASP A 132 2.17 -3.42 -0.62
C ASP A 132 1.04 -2.44 -0.98
N PRO A 133 1.25 -1.51 -1.95
CA PRO A 133 0.24 -0.52 -2.33
C PRO A 133 -1.06 -1.13 -2.86
N ASN A 134 -1.03 -2.38 -3.35
CA ASN A 134 -2.21 -3.09 -3.84
C ASN A 134 -2.92 -3.90 -2.74
N SER A 135 -2.34 -3.99 -1.54
CA SER A 135 -2.97 -4.71 -0.44
C SER A 135 -4.18 -3.96 0.11
N PRO A 136 -5.36 -4.61 0.23
CA PRO A 136 -6.52 -4.00 0.87
C PRO A 136 -6.35 -3.81 2.38
N TYR A 137 -5.33 -4.45 2.97
CA TYR A 137 -4.98 -4.36 4.40
C TYR A 137 -3.80 -3.44 4.67
N ARG A 138 -3.33 -2.69 3.67
CA ARG A 138 -2.24 -1.73 3.82
C ARG A 138 -2.52 -0.78 4.97
N ASN A 139 -1.60 -0.74 5.97
CA ASN A 139 -1.77 0.07 7.16
C ASN A 139 -0.43 0.34 7.85
N ASP A 140 0.07 1.54 7.72
CA ASP A 140 1.34 1.94 8.33
C ASP A 140 1.29 1.89 9.87
N GLU A 141 0.13 2.15 10.51
CA GLU A 141 0.00 2.06 11.97
C GLU A 141 0.20 0.64 12.49
N TYR A 142 -0.14 -0.37 11.67
CA TYR A 142 0.10 -1.78 11.97
C TYR A 142 1.50 -2.21 11.53
N TYR A 143 2.05 -1.62 10.47
CA TYR A 143 3.37 -1.97 9.97
C TYR A 143 4.51 -1.43 10.86
N ILE A 144 4.34 -0.26 11.45
CA ILE A 144 5.33 0.35 12.37
C ILE A 144 5.77 -0.60 13.50
N PRO A 145 4.89 -1.20 14.33
CA PRO A 145 5.31 -2.10 15.39
C PRO A 145 6.01 -3.36 14.88
N VAL A 146 5.62 -3.86 13.69
CA VAL A 146 6.28 -4.98 13.02
C VAL A 146 7.71 -4.62 12.68
N LEU A 147 7.93 -3.51 11.99
CA LEU A 147 9.27 -3.04 11.60
C LEU A 147 10.15 -2.75 12.81
N GLU A 148 9.60 -2.08 13.83
CA GLU A 148 10.34 -1.77 15.06
C GLU A 148 10.81 -3.02 15.79
N GLU A 149 10.00 -4.09 15.80
CA GLU A 149 10.39 -5.32 16.46
C GLU A 149 11.40 -6.12 15.62
N MET A 150 11.22 -6.21 14.32
CA MET A 150 12.16 -6.86 13.40
C MET A 150 13.55 -6.22 13.46
N LEU A 151 13.61 -4.88 13.47
CA LEU A 151 14.87 -4.13 13.53
C LEU A 151 15.65 -4.35 14.84
N LYS A 152 15.02 -4.80 15.92
CA LYS A 152 15.69 -5.18 17.18
C LYS A 152 16.29 -6.58 17.13
N SER A 153 15.86 -7.40 16.18
CA SER A 153 16.31 -8.81 16.14
C SER A 153 17.81 -8.91 15.91
N PRO A 154 18.52 -9.71 16.72
CA PRO A 154 19.93 -9.99 16.49
C PRO A 154 20.19 -10.92 15.30
N LEU A 155 19.13 -11.49 14.70
CA LEU A 155 19.21 -12.39 13.54
C LEU A 155 19.49 -11.64 12.24
N TRP A 156 19.19 -10.34 12.19
CA TRP A 156 19.43 -9.47 11.04
C TRP A 156 20.76 -8.73 11.18
N ASP A 157 21.52 -8.71 10.09
CA ASP A 157 22.72 -7.89 9.99
C ASP A 157 22.39 -6.43 9.56
N GLU A 158 23.42 -5.63 9.26
CA GLU A 158 23.24 -4.23 8.86
C GLU A 158 22.58 -4.08 7.50
N TYR A 159 22.78 -5.05 6.59
CA TYR A 159 22.20 -5.01 5.24
C TYR A 159 20.71 -5.37 5.27
N ASP A 160 20.33 -6.36 6.07
CA ASP A 160 18.92 -6.75 6.26
C ASP A 160 18.07 -5.60 6.77
N ARG A 161 18.67 -4.72 7.57
CA ARG A 161 17.98 -3.58 8.22
C ARG A 161 17.80 -2.36 7.33
N ILE A 162 18.46 -2.27 6.16
CA ILE A 162 18.45 -1.05 5.33
C ILE A 162 17.02 -0.73 4.85
N ALA A 163 16.36 -1.68 4.17
CA ALA A 163 15.02 -1.46 3.64
C ALA A 163 13.98 -1.29 4.76
N PRO A 164 13.91 -2.16 5.80
CA PRO A 164 12.98 -1.98 6.90
C PRO A 164 13.17 -0.68 7.69
N ALA A 165 14.41 -0.19 7.84
CA ALA A 165 14.66 1.09 8.48
C ALA A 165 14.17 2.28 7.63
N TYR A 166 14.35 2.20 6.32
CA TYR A 166 13.80 3.17 5.38
C TYR A 166 12.27 3.21 5.46
N ASP A 167 11.63 2.03 5.40
CA ASP A 167 10.17 1.92 5.47
C ASP A 167 9.62 2.45 6.79
N LEU A 168 10.32 2.16 7.91
CA LEU A 168 9.94 2.68 9.23
C LEU A 168 10.04 4.20 9.29
N GLU A 169 11.09 4.80 8.71
CA GLU A 169 11.25 6.26 8.64
C GLU A 169 10.06 6.90 7.91
N VAL A 170 9.70 6.36 6.74
CA VAL A 170 8.59 6.87 5.92
C VAL A 170 7.24 6.60 6.59
N ALA A 171 7.01 5.40 7.13
CA ALA A 171 5.76 5.03 7.80
C ALA A 171 5.45 5.94 9.00
N ARG A 172 6.48 6.40 9.72
CA ARG A 172 6.34 7.30 10.88
C ARG A 172 5.97 8.73 10.50
N LYS A 173 6.16 9.13 9.23
CA LYS A 173 5.73 10.46 8.74
C LYS A 173 4.25 10.47 8.42
N ASN A 174 3.65 11.63 8.53
CA ASN A 174 2.26 11.88 8.17
C ASN A 174 1.26 10.90 8.81
N ARG A 175 1.48 10.52 10.08
CA ARG A 175 0.57 9.64 10.80
C ARG A 175 -0.76 10.33 11.06
N ILE A 176 -1.85 9.56 11.08
CA ILE A 176 -3.19 10.04 11.38
C ILE A 176 -3.21 10.82 12.71
N GLY A 177 -3.85 12.00 12.71
CA GLY A 177 -3.91 12.94 13.83
C GLY A 177 -2.63 13.76 14.05
N ARG A 178 -1.54 13.53 13.32
CA ARG A 178 -0.31 14.33 13.36
C ARG A 178 -0.30 15.36 12.24
N VAL A 179 0.45 16.45 12.45
CA VAL A 179 0.64 17.46 11.42
C VAL A 179 1.43 16.85 10.26
N ALA A 180 0.93 17.04 9.04
CA ALA A 180 1.56 16.57 7.82
C ALA A 180 2.90 17.29 7.58
N SER A 181 3.84 16.61 6.93
CA SER A 181 5.10 17.21 6.48
C SER A 181 4.81 18.37 5.54
N ASP A 182 5.40 19.51 5.83
CA ASP A 182 5.29 20.70 4.99
C ASP A 182 6.29 20.64 3.84
N PHE A 183 5.93 21.20 2.69
CA PHE A 183 6.80 21.33 1.53
C PHE A 183 6.43 22.55 0.70
N VAL A 184 7.37 23.00 -0.11
CA VAL A 184 7.16 24.02 -1.12
C VAL A 184 6.80 23.34 -2.43
N PHE A 185 5.82 23.88 -3.15
CA PHE A 185 5.46 23.47 -4.50
C PHE A 185 5.43 24.69 -5.42
N THR A 186 5.65 24.46 -6.71
CA THR A 186 5.72 25.51 -7.72
C THR A 186 4.51 25.42 -8.66
N LEU A 187 3.87 26.53 -8.93
CA LEU A 187 2.78 26.63 -9.90
C LEU A 187 3.33 26.80 -11.32
N CYS A 188 2.45 26.69 -12.33
CA CYS A 188 2.86 26.79 -13.74
C CYS A 188 3.40 28.18 -14.16
N ASP A 189 3.09 29.23 -13.39
CA ASP A 189 3.64 30.60 -13.59
C ASP A 189 4.96 30.84 -12.84
N GLY A 190 5.46 29.82 -12.12
CA GLY A 190 6.67 29.88 -11.31
C GLY A 190 6.46 30.43 -9.89
N GLU A 191 5.22 30.75 -9.49
CA GLU A 191 4.94 31.13 -8.11
C GLU A 191 5.14 29.92 -7.18
N GLN A 192 5.91 30.14 -6.10
CA GLN A 192 6.12 29.13 -5.07
C GLN A 192 5.13 29.32 -3.92
N ARG A 193 4.54 28.23 -3.46
CA ARG A 193 3.64 28.15 -2.32
C ARG A 193 4.02 27.01 -1.41
N ARG A 194 3.50 27.04 -0.18
CA ARG A 194 3.69 25.95 0.79
C ARG A 194 2.38 25.23 1.04
N LEU A 195 2.45 23.93 1.32
CA LEU A 195 1.27 23.16 1.69
C LEU A 195 0.56 23.75 2.92
N HIS A 196 1.34 24.17 3.93
CA HIS A 196 0.79 24.71 5.18
C HIS A 196 0.17 26.10 5.02
N ASP A 197 0.48 26.83 3.95
CA ASP A 197 -0.10 28.15 3.68
C ASP A 197 -1.47 28.08 2.97
N ILE A 198 -1.91 26.88 2.57
CA ILE A 198 -3.25 26.68 2.00
C ILE A 198 -4.30 26.95 3.09
N ASN A 199 -5.01 28.04 2.95
CA ASN A 199 -6.01 28.48 3.94
C ASN A 199 -7.40 27.94 3.59
N SER A 200 -7.71 26.74 4.07
CA SER A 200 -9.04 26.12 3.96
C SER A 200 -9.30 25.21 5.16
N PRO A 201 -10.56 24.99 5.58
CA PRO A 201 -10.92 24.03 6.61
C PRO A 201 -10.38 22.63 6.37
N TYR A 202 -10.37 22.19 5.11
CA TYR A 202 -9.79 20.93 4.68
C TYR A 202 -8.90 21.09 3.46
N THR A 203 -7.87 20.28 3.37
CA THR A 203 -7.00 20.17 2.17
C THR A 203 -6.95 18.73 1.72
N LEU A 204 -7.37 18.45 0.49
CA LEU A 204 -7.16 17.17 -0.17
C LEU A 204 -5.90 17.28 -1.03
N LEU A 205 -4.80 16.71 -0.55
CA LEU A 205 -3.57 16.58 -1.30
C LEU A 205 -3.63 15.29 -2.11
N MET A 206 -3.44 15.38 -3.42
CA MET A 206 -3.39 14.27 -4.36
C MET A 206 -2.05 14.26 -5.10
N PHE A 207 -1.27 13.23 -4.92
CA PHE A 207 -0.12 12.97 -5.78
C PHE A 207 -0.59 12.34 -7.09
N THR A 208 -0.19 12.90 -8.23
CA THR A 208 -0.69 12.50 -9.55
C THR A 208 0.39 12.60 -10.61
N ASN A 209 0.32 11.74 -11.64
CA ASN A 209 1.18 11.79 -12.82
C ASN A 209 0.36 11.95 -14.11
N PRO A 210 0.83 12.75 -15.07
CA PRO A 210 0.29 12.77 -16.42
C PRO A 210 0.28 11.39 -17.06
N GLY A 211 -0.81 11.05 -17.73
CA GLY A 211 -0.94 9.77 -18.42
C GLY A 211 -1.21 8.55 -17.52
N CYS A 212 -1.33 8.73 -16.21
CA CYS A 212 -1.71 7.68 -15.27
C CYS A 212 -3.23 7.41 -15.33
N PRO A 213 -3.70 6.23 -15.74
CA PRO A 213 -5.14 5.94 -15.86
C PRO A 213 -5.87 5.98 -14.51
N MET A 214 -5.23 5.47 -13.45
CA MET A 214 -5.81 5.49 -12.10
C MET A 214 -5.92 6.90 -11.56
N CYS A 215 -4.95 7.78 -11.85
CA CYS A 215 -5.03 9.19 -11.48
C CYS A 215 -6.21 9.86 -12.16
N ARG A 216 -6.43 9.59 -13.45
CA ARG A 216 -7.58 10.10 -14.19
C ARG A 216 -8.89 9.62 -13.59
N GLN A 217 -8.99 8.34 -13.25
CA GLN A 217 -10.17 7.78 -12.59
C GLN A 217 -10.48 8.52 -11.27
N ILE A 218 -9.50 8.71 -10.40
CA ILE A 218 -9.68 9.42 -9.12
C ILE A 218 -10.07 10.88 -9.35
N ILE A 219 -9.47 11.57 -10.33
CA ILE A 219 -9.87 12.94 -10.71
C ILE A 219 -11.34 12.97 -11.13
N ASP A 220 -11.76 12.03 -11.99
CA ASP A 220 -13.14 11.95 -12.46
C ASP A 220 -14.11 11.62 -11.32
N GLU A 221 -13.75 10.74 -10.38
CA GLU A 221 -14.53 10.43 -9.17
C GLU A 221 -14.68 11.66 -8.26
N ILE A 222 -13.61 12.42 -8.00
CA ILE A 222 -13.67 13.67 -7.22
C ILE A 222 -14.57 14.69 -7.91
N CYS A 223 -14.43 14.86 -9.24
CA CYS A 223 -15.26 15.77 -10.03
C CYS A 223 -16.73 15.33 -10.11
N ALA A 224 -17.02 14.04 -9.97
CA ALA A 224 -18.38 13.52 -9.94
C ALA A 224 -19.03 13.59 -8.56
N SER A 225 -18.27 13.82 -7.48
CA SER A 225 -18.77 13.88 -6.10
C SER A 225 -19.53 15.19 -5.83
N PRO A 226 -20.83 15.16 -5.55
CA PRO A 226 -21.56 16.37 -5.18
C PRO A 226 -21.03 17.01 -3.90
N LEU A 227 -20.69 16.19 -2.89
CA LEU A 227 -20.16 16.66 -1.60
C LEU A 227 -18.85 17.43 -1.78
N LEU A 228 -17.88 16.83 -2.47
CA LEU A 228 -16.56 17.44 -2.63
C LEU A 228 -16.62 18.71 -3.49
N ASN A 229 -17.44 18.71 -4.55
CA ASN A 229 -17.62 19.90 -5.39
C ASN A 229 -18.28 21.05 -4.61
N GLU A 230 -19.34 20.78 -3.85
CA GLU A 230 -19.96 21.78 -2.98
C GLU A 230 -18.96 22.37 -1.98
N MET A 231 -18.16 21.51 -1.34
CA MET A 231 -17.13 21.96 -0.39
C MET A 231 -16.03 22.80 -1.07
N VAL A 232 -15.65 22.48 -2.31
CA VAL A 232 -14.69 23.28 -3.10
C VAL A 232 -15.29 24.63 -3.47
N GLU A 233 -16.54 24.67 -3.95
CA GLU A 233 -17.23 25.90 -4.32
C GLU A 233 -17.43 26.83 -3.11
N MET A 234 -17.71 26.28 -1.93
CA MET A 234 -17.82 27.06 -0.68
C MET A 234 -16.46 27.46 -0.08
N GLY A 235 -15.34 26.98 -0.63
CA GLY A 235 -13.99 27.22 -0.09
C GLY A 235 -13.69 26.47 1.21
N SER A 236 -14.50 25.48 1.58
CA SER A 236 -14.26 24.64 2.75
C SER A 236 -13.31 23.48 2.48
N LEU A 237 -13.11 23.11 1.20
CA LEU A 237 -12.12 22.15 0.74
C LEU A 237 -11.22 22.76 -0.33
N SER A 238 -9.92 22.72 -0.14
CA SER A 238 -8.93 22.99 -1.21
C SER A 238 -8.37 21.68 -1.71
N VAL A 239 -8.38 21.46 -3.02
CA VAL A 239 -7.72 20.32 -3.64
C VAL A 239 -6.37 20.77 -4.19
N LEU A 240 -5.28 20.19 -3.69
CA LEU A 240 -3.93 20.34 -4.24
C LEU A 240 -3.57 19.08 -5.02
N SER A 241 -3.49 19.21 -6.34
CA SER A 241 -2.92 18.18 -7.22
C SER A 241 -1.44 18.46 -7.38
N LEU A 242 -0.61 17.52 -6.93
CA LEU A 242 0.85 17.66 -6.93
C LEU A 242 1.50 16.64 -7.85
N TYR A 243 2.31 17.12 -8.76
CA TYR A 243 3.16 16.32 -9.64
C TYR A 243 4.55 16.16 -8.98
N PRO A 244 4.98 14.94 -8.60
CA PRO A 244 6.20 14.74 -7.83
C PRO A 244 7.43 14.38 -8.67
N ASP A 245 7.36 14.45 -10.01
CA ASP A 245 8.35 13.91 -10.93
C ASP A 245 9.00 15.01 -11.80
N GLU A 246 9.95 14.66 -12.66
CA GLU A 246 10.84 15.60 -13.36
C GLU A 246 10.31 16.10 -14.72
N ASP A 247 9.37 15.40 -15.36
CA ASP A 247 8.91 15.76 -16.71
C ASP A 247 7.91 16.92 -16.69
N LEU A 248 8.44 18.12 -16.51
CA LEU A 248 7.64 19.34 -16.47
C LEU A 248 6.92 19.63 -17.80
N ALA A 249 7.46 19.18 -18.94
CA ALA A 249 6.80 19.36 -20.23
C ALA A 249 5.51 18.55 -20.29
N ALA A 250 5.56 17.26 -19.90
CA ALA A 250 4.38 16.42 -19.81
C ALA A 250 3.35 16.96 -18.80
N TRP A 251 3.81 17.50 -17.66
CA TRP A 251 2.93 18.10 -16.67
C TRP A 251 2.23 19.35 -17.21
N CYS A 252 2.97 20.29 -17.83
CA CYS A 252 2.40 21.51 -18.42
C CYS A 252 1.37 21.18 -19.52
N ASP A 253 1.65 20.19 -20.36
CA ASP A 253 0.73 19.74 -21.42
C ASP A 253 -0.54 19.08 -20.84
N TYR A 254 -0.47 18.55 -19.63
CA TYR A 254 -1.59 17.92 -18.93
C TYR A 254 -2.48 18.92 -18.20
N LEU A 255 -1.95 20.06 -17.73
CA LEU A 255 -2.68 21.07 -16.94
C LEU A 255 -4.02 21.51 -17.53
N PRO A 256 -4.21 21.70 -18.86
CA PRO A 256 -5.51 22.05 -19.43
C PRO A 256 -6.63 21.03 -19.16
N GLN A 257 -6.27 19.80 -18.79
CA GLN A 257 -7.20 18.72 -18.48
C GLN A 257 -7.58 18.67 -16.99
N MET A 258 -6.87 19.43 -16.15
CA MET A 258 -7.13 19.48 -14.70
C MET A 258 -8.28 20.43 -14.37
N PRO A 259 -9.04 20.15 -13.29
CA PRO A 259 -10.09 21.05 -12.83
C PRO A 259 -9.54 22.43 -12.46
N LYS A 260 -10.18 23.48 -12.98
CA LYS A 260 -9.72 24.87 -12.81
C LYS A 260 -9.78 25.39 -11.38
N MET A 261 -10.64 24.79 -10.56
CA MET A 261 -10.82 25.18 -9.15
C MET A 261 -9.72 24.58 -8.24
N TRP A 262 -8.94 23.65 -8.77
CA TRP A 262 -7.87 23.01 -8.02
C TRP A 262 -6.58 23.82 -8.07
N VAL A 263 -5.78 23.70 -7.02
CA VAL A 263 -4.40 24.15 -7.04
C VAL A 263 -3.57 23.04 -7.70
N ASN A 264 -2.89 23.37 -8.79
CA ASN A 264 -2.05 22.42 -9.51
C ASN A 264 -0.60 22.88 -9.40
N GLY A 265 0.22 22.06 -8.76
CA GLY A 265 1.64 22.33 -8.52
C GLY A 265 2.53 21.15 -8.87
N TYR A 266 3.82 21.42 -8.92
CA TYR A 266 4.84 20.39 -9.05
C TYR A 266 5.89 20.52 -7.95
N ASP A 267 6.57 19.42 -7.65
CA ASP A 267 7.66 19.34 -6.67
C ASP A 267 8.99 19.67 -7.34
N GLU A 268 9.38 20.94 -7.29
CA GLU A 268 10.64 21.40 -7.88
C GLU A 268 11.83 20.77 -7.17
N GLY A 269 12.64 20.02 -7.93
CA GLY A 269 13.81 19.33 -7.41
C GLY A 269 13.52 18.03 -6.66
N MET A 270 12.30 17.50 -6.76
CA MET A 270 11.86 16.23 -6.15
C MET A 270 12.15 16.17 -4.64
N VAL A 271 11.89 17.24 -3.94
CA VAL A 271 12.16 17.38 -2.49
C VAL A 271 11.38 16.34 -1.69
N ILE A 272 10.13 16.06 -2.09
CA ILE A 272 9.27 15.09 -1.40
C ILE A 272 9.88 13.70 -1.42
N SER A 273 10.39 13.26 -2.56
CA SER A 273 11.05 11.97 -2.71
C SER A 273 12.44 11.96 -2.06
N ASN A 274 13.26 12.97 -2.32
CA ASN A 274 14.64 13.05 -1.83
C ASN A 274 14.72 13.14 -0.30
N GLU A 275 13.80 13.89 0.33
CA GLU A 275 13.71 14.03 1.79
C GLU A 275 12.72 13.04 2.42
N ARG A 276 12.13 12.14 1.60
CA ARG A 276 11.17 11.11 2.05
C ARG A 276 10.00 11.70 2.82
N LEU A 277 9.50 12.86 2.40
CA LEU A 277 8.46 13.57 3.12
C LEU A 277 7.13 12.83 3.10
N TYR A 278 6.82 12.17 1.98
CA TYR A 278 5.61 11.35 1.78
C TYR A 278 5.99 10.01 1.16
N SER A 279 5.13 9.02 1.38
CA SER A 279 5.23 7.73 0.68
C SER A 279 4.68 7.87 -0.74
N LEU A 280 5.55 7.68 -1.74
CA LEU A 280 5.17 7.70 -3.16
C LEU A 280 5.27 6.30 -3.79
N ARG A 281 4.96 5.25 -3.01
CA ARG A 281 4.99 3.84 -3.45
C ARG A 281 4.05 3.55 -4.63
N ALA A 282 2.94 4.26 -4.64
CA ALA A 282 1.98 4.22 -5.74
C ALA A 282 1.35 5.61 -5.94
N ILE A 283 1.00 5.90 -7.18
CA ILE A 283 0.27 7.09 -7.60
C ILE A 283 -0.96 6.61 -8.35
N PRO A 284 -2.17 7.12 -8.04
CA PRO A 284 -2.46 8.24 -7.13
C PRO A 284 -2.38 7.88 -5.65
N SER A 285 -2.01 8.85 -4.82
CA SER A 285 -2.07 8.78 -3.36
C SER A 285 -2.77 10.02 -2.81
N LEU A 286 -3.74 9.82 -1.92
CA LEU A 286 -4.58 10.88 -1.34
C LEU A 286 -4.25 11.08 0.14
N TYR A 287 -4.11 12.35 0.54
CA TYR A 287 -4.05 12.75 1.94
C TYR A 287 -5.14 13.77 2.22
N LEU A 288 -5.99 13.52 3.21
CA LEU A 288 -6.95 14.49 3.70
C LEU A 288 -6.39 15.14 4.97
N LEU A 289 -6.36 16.46 4.99
CA LEU A 289 -5.82 17.27 6.09
C LEU A 289 -6.89 18.21 6.63
N ASP A 290 -6.88 18.44 7.95
CA ASP A 290 -7.71 19.46 8.59
C ASP A 290 -7.12 20.88 8.46
N ALA A 291 -7.77 21.88 9.06
CA ALA A 291 -7.33 23.27 9.05
C ALA A 291 -5.94 23.48 9.70
N GLN A 292 -5.53 22.63 10.65
CA GLN A 292 -4.24 22.63 11.28
C GLN A 292 -3.22 21.71 10.56
N LYS A 293 -3.58 21.25 9.35
CA LYS A 293 -2.80 20.31 8.56
C LYS A 293 -2.56 18.97 9.26
N ARG A 294 -3.45 18.57 10.18
CA ARG A 294 -3.40 17.21 10.75
C ARG A 294 -3.98 16.23 9.76
N VAL A 295 -3.32 15.10 9.63
CA VAL A 295 -3.72 14.03 8.72
C VAL A 295 -4.99 13.36 9.23
N LEU A 296 -6.05 13.39 8.43
CA LEU A 296 -7.31 12.67 8.64
C LEU A 296 -7.34 11.37 7.83
N VAL A 297 -6.80 11.39 6.61
CA VAL A 297 -6.59 10.21 5.78
C VAL A 297 -5.16 10.23 5.26
N LYS A 298 -4.47 9.10 5.39
CA LYS A 298 -3.09 8.90 4.93
C LYS A 298 -3.07 7.92 3.76
N ASP A 299 -2.41 8.30 2.66
CA ASP A 299 -2.08 7.42 1.53
C ASP A 299 -3.29 6.63 1.02
N GLY A 300 -4.44 7.31 0.92
CA GLY A 300 -5.70 6.72 0.48
C GLY A 300 -5.79 6.61 -1.05
N THR A 301 -6.65 5.70 -1.52
CA THR A 301 -6.94 5.49 -2.94
C THR A 301 -8.44 5.49 -3.24
N SER A 302 -9.28 5.84 -2.27
CA SER A 302 -10.75 5.79 -2.38
C SER A 302 -11.36 7.15 -2.08
N VAL A 303 -12.05 7.71 -3.06
CA VAL A 303 -12.82 8.96 -2.91
C VAL A 303 -13.97 8.78 -1.93
N VAL A 304 -14.65 7.63 -1.96
CA VAL A 304 -15.74 7.29 -1.01
C VAL A 304 -15.23 7.29 0.43
N HIS A 305 -14.00 6.84 0.67
CA HIS A 305 -13.41 6.90 2.02
C HIS A 305 -13.16 8.35 2.46
N ILE A 306 -12.69 9.22 1.57
CA ILE A 306 -12.54 10.66 1.83
C ILE A 306 -13.89 11.30 2.21
N GLU A 307 -14.95 11.03 1.44
CA GLU A 307 -16.30 11.54 1.71
C GLU A 307 -16.84 11.07 3.06
N ASN A 308 -16.65 9.79 3.40
CA ASN A 308 -17.09 9.24 4.67
C ASN A 308 -16.38 9.91 5.85
N VAL A 309 -15.05 10.13 5.77
CA VAL A 309 -14.29 10.81 6.82
C VAL A 309 -14.74 12.27 6.95
N LEU A 310 -14.92 13.00 5.85
CA LEU A 310 -15.42 14.38 5.88
C LEU A 310 -16.81 14.45 6.51
N SER A 311 -17.75 13.58 6.11
CA SER A 311 -19.10 13.53 6.66
C SER A 311 -19.08 13.24 8.16
N LEU A 312 -18.21 12.35 8.63
CA LEU A 312 -18.07 12.04 10.05
C LEU A 312 -17.57 13.25 10.85
N VAL A 313 -16.48 13.87 10.40
CA VAL A 313 -15.85 15.02 11.09
C VAL A 313 -16.77 16.25 11.08
N GLU A 314 -17.53 16.48 10.02
CA GLU A 314 -18.51 17.56 9.97
C GLU A 314 -19.72 17.32 10.89
N SER A 315 -20.10 16.04 11.11
CA SER A 315 -21.21 15.71 12.03
C SER A 315 -20.86 15.87 13.52
N GLU A 316 -19.56 15.92 13.84
CA GLU A 316 -19.04 16.09 15.20
C GLU A 316 -18.79 17.57 15.57
N ARG A 317 -18.96 18.51 14.61
CA ARG A 317 -18.83 19.96 14.81
C ARG A 317 -20.14 20.61 15.20
#